data_a48c70e34cbdac3580799b7f54100ebd
#
_entry.id   a48c70e34cbdac3580799b7f54100ebd
#
_cell.length_a   1.000
_cell.length_b   1.000
_cell.length_c   1.000
_cell.angle_alpha   90.00
_cell.angle_beta   90.00
_cell.angle_gamma   90.00
#
_symmetry.space_group_name_H-M   'P 1'
#
loop_
_entity.id
_entity.type
_entity.pdbx_description
1 polymer ?
#
loop_
_entity_poly.entity_id
_entity_poly.type
_entity_poly.pdbx_seq_one_letter_code
_entity_poly.pdbx_strand_id
1 'polypeptide(L)'
;MKILITGINGQVGHALMQQLTDHELIGITRQDCDLTKPDQIRQVIDQHQPDLIINPAAYTKVDQAEDEPELAFQINRDAPKVMAEKAREYNIPFIHFSTDYVFDGKKNEVYVEDDPTHPLGVYGQSKCAGEEAIQEIGGL
;
A
#
# COMPACT_ATOMS: atom_id res chain seq x y z
N MET A 1 0.50 -10.52 18.32
CA MET A 1 1.22 -10.22 17.06
C MET A 1 1.75 -8.81 17.11
N LYS A 2 2.90 -8.59 16.53
CA LYS A 2 3.48 -7.26 16.30
C LYS A 2 3.11 -6.81 14.89
N ILE A 3 2.31 -5.75 14.75
CA ILE A 3 1.74 -5.31 13.48
C ILE A 3 2.29 -3.93 13.13
N LEU A 4 2.96 -3.83 11.98
CA LEU A 4 3.41 -2.55 11.45
C LEU A 4 2.33 -2.00 10.52
N ILE A 5 1.88 -0.77 10.78
CA ILE A 5 0.80 -0.09 10.04
C ILE A 5 1.34 1.24 9.51
N THR A 6 1.31 1.43 8.20
CA THR A 6 1.68 2.70 7.57
C THR A 6 0.47 3.65 7.52
N GLY A 7 0.72 4.93 7.28
CA GLY A 7 -0.35 5.90 7.01
C GLY A 7 -1.37 6.05 8.14
N ILE A 8 -0.94 5.98 9.39
CA ILE A 8 -1.83 6.03 10.57
C ILE A 8 -2.57 7.36 10.75
N ASN A 9 -2.15 8.40 10.04
CA ASN A 9 -2.85 9.70 10.00
C ASN A 9 -4.00 9.72 8.98
N GLY A 10 -4.13 8.69 8.14
CA GLY A 10 -5.24 8.51 7.23
C GLY A 10 -6.43 7.80 7.87
N GLN A 11 -7.56 7.73 7.17
CA GLN A 11 -8.81 7.15 7.69
C GLN A 11 -8.65 5.67 8.09
N VAL A 12 -8.15 4.85 7.19
CA VAL A 12 -8.01 3.40 7.42
C VAL A 12 -6.93 3.13 8.47
N GLY A 13 -5.75 3.74 8.35
CA GLY A 13 -4.66 3.57 9.31
C GLY A 13 -5.06 3.96 10.72
N HIS A 14 -5.76 5.09 10.88
CA HIS A 14 -6.27 5.54 12.17
C HIS A 14 -7.29 4.54 12.76
N ALA A 15 -8.23 4.07 11.95
CA ALA A 15 -9.22 3.09 12.40
C ALA A 15 -8.57 1.77 12.83
N LEU A 16 -7.57 1.28 12.09
CA LEU A 16 -6.82 0.09 12.46
C LEU A 16 -6.10 0.24 13.81
N MET A 17 -5.45 1.40 14.05
CA MET A 17 -4.80 1.68 15.32
C MET A 17 -5.78 1.68 16.51
N GLN A 18 -7.03 2.05 16.28
CA GLN A 18 -8.07 2.04 17.32
C GLN A 18 -8.71 0.67 17.55
N GLN A 19 -8.79 -0.16 16.51
CA GLN A 19 -9.53 -1.43 16.57
C GLN A 19 -8.64 -2.63 16.93
N LEU A 20 -7.37 -2.61 16.59
CA LEU A 20 -6.48 -3.76 16.80
C LEU A 20 -5.74 -3.70 18.15
N THR A 21 -6.40 -3.21 19.20
CA THR A 21 -5.78 -2.93 20.50
C THR A 21 -5.27 -4.17 21.26
N ASP A 22 -5.69 -5.37 20.87
CA ASP A 22 -5.20 -6.63 21.45
C ASP A 22 -3.82 -7.05 20.92
N HIS A 23 -3.23 -6.25 20.04
CA HIS A 23 -1.95 -6.49 19.39
C HIS A 23 -0.92 -5.40 19.73
N GLU A 24 0.36 -5.70 19.57
CA GLU A 24 1.42 -4.70 19.62
C GLU A 24 1.43 -3.94 18.28
N LEU A 25 1.02 -2.67 18.29
CA LEU A 25 0.90 -1.86 17.09
C LEU A 25 2.07 -0.90 16.94
N ILE A 26 2.68 -0.92 15.75
CA ILE A 26 3.73 0.01 15.33
C ILE A 26 3.16 0.89 14.22
N GLY A 27 2.72 2.07 14.59
CA GLY A 27 2.19 3.06 13.64
C GLY A 27 3.30 3.89 13.02
N ILE A 28 3.31 3.96 11.69
CA ILE A 28 4.32 4.69 10.91
C ILE A 28 3.68 5.91 10.23
N THR A 29 4.25 7.08 10.49
CA THR A 29 3.91 8.35 9.84
C THR A 29 4.95 8.72 8.78
N ARG A 30 4.68 9.80 8.02
CA ARG A 30 5.67 10.36 7.07
C ARG A 30 6.96 10.85 7.75
N GLN A 31 6.89 11.22 9.03
CA GLN A 31 8.06 11.65 9.80
C GLN A 31 8.94 10.46 10.19
N ASP A 32 8.33 9.30 10.41
CA ASP A 32 9.05 8.08 10.76
C ASP A 32 9.68 7.42 9.53
N CYS A 33 9.00 7.50 8.38
CA CYS A 33 9.41 6.87 7.14
C CYS A 33 8.86 7.63 5.92
N ASP A 34 9.75 8.12 5.08
CA ASP A 34 9.43 8.68 3.78
C ASP A 34 9.26 7.53 2.77
N LEU A 35 8.01 7.29 2.33
CA LEU A 35 7.69 6.19 1.41
C LEU A 35 8.27 6.37 -0.01
N THR A 36 8.79 7.55 -0.35
CA THR A 36 9.54 7.76 -1.60
C THR A 36 10.99 7.24 -1.51
N LYS A 37 11.41 6.79 -0.33
CA LYS A 37 12.77 6.33 -0.07
C LYS A 37 12.78 4.85 0.32
N PRO A 38 13.05 3.95 -0.63
CA PRO A 38 13.06 2.50 -0.40
C PRO A 38 13.91 2.05 0.79
N ASP A 39 15.07 2.68 0.99
CA ASP A 39 15.97 2.31 2.08
C ASP A 39 15.39 2.62 3.47
N GLN A 40 14.61 3.70 3.59
CA GLN A 40 13.91 4.00 4.85
C GLN A 40 12.83 2.95 5.15
N ILE A 41 12.11 2.49 4.12
CA ILE A 41 11.10 1.43 4.27
C ILE A 41 11.76 0.14 4.76
N ARG A 42 12.86 -0.28 4.14
CA ARG A 42 13.62 -1.46 4.56
C ARG A 42 14.11 -1.32 6.00
N GLN A 43 14.71 -0.19 6.33
CA GLN A 43 15.25 0.08 7.66
C GLN A 43 14.20 0.00 8.76
N VAL A 44 13.02 0.58 8.54
CA VAL A 44 11.92 0.55 9.52
C VAL A 44 11.41 -0.87 9.73
N ILE A 45 11.26 -1.66 8.66
CA ILE A 45 10.83 -3.05 8.77
C ILE A 45 11.89 -3.89 9.48
N ASP A 46 13.17 -3.72 9.12
CA ASP A 46 14.29 -4.43 9.75
C ASP A 46 14.43 -4.12 11.25
N GLN A 47 14.24 -2.85 11.62
CA GLN A 47 14.30 -2.39 13.00
C GLN A 47 13.21 -3.00 13.87
N HIS A 48 11.99 -3.06 13.35
CA HIS A 48 10.84 -3.49 14.13
C HIS A 48 10.56 -5.00 14.05
N GLN A 49 10.96 -5.66 12.97
CA GLN A 49 10.72 -7.08 12.74
C GLN A 49 9.26 -7.49 13.06
N PRO A 50 8.27 -6.93 12.31
CA PRO A 50 6.86 -7.20 12.58
C PRO A 50 6.47 -8.63 12.19
N ASP A 51 5.35 -9.11 12.74
CA ASP A 51 4.71 -10.37 12.35
C ASP A 51 3.74 -10.19 11.18
N LEU A 52 3.30 -8.94 10.92
CA LEU A 52 2.37 -8.56 9.87
C LEU A 52 2.63 -7.12 9.47
N ILE A 53 2.57 -6.84 8.16
CA ILE A 53 2.59 -5.47 7.62
C ILE A 53 1.23 -5.16 7.00
N ILE A 54 0.64 -4.03 7.41
CA ILE A 54 -0.59 -3.49 6.81
C ILE A 54 -0.28 -2.12 6.23
N ASN A 55 -0.51 -1.95 4.93
CA ASN A 55 -0.19 -0.73 4.20
C ASN A 55 -1.44 -0.02 3.64
N PRO A 56 -2.14 0.79 4.45
CA PRO A 56 -3.17 1.70 3.96
C PRO A 56 -2.62 3.02 3.40
N ALA A 57 -1.32 3.29 3.55
CA ALA A 57 -0.72 4.51 3.00
C ALA A 57 -0.79 4.53 1.47
N ALA A 58 -1.19 5.67 0.92
CA ALA A 58 -1.27 5.89 -0.52
C ALA A 58 -1.17 7.39 -0.85
N TYR A 59 -0.75 7.68 -2.08
CA TYR A 59 -0.98 8.97 -2.72
C TYR A 59 -2.42 8.95 -3.27
N THR A 60 -3.29 9.80 -2.72
CA THR A 60 -4.75 9.72 -2.98
C THR A 60 -5.32 10.93 -3.70
N LYS A 61 -4.49 11.92 -4.03
CA LYS A 61 -4.92 13.14 -4.73
C LYS A 61 -5.06 12.85 -6.23
N VAL A 62 -6.23 12.35 -6.63
CA VAL A 62 -6.51 11.84 -7.98
C VAL A 62 -6.15 12.85 -9.07
N ASP A 63 -6.64 14.09 -8.96
CA ASP A 63 -6.39 15.13 -9.96
C ASP A 63 -4.93 15.59 -9.96
N GLN A 64 -4.33 15.77 -8.79
CA GLN A 64 -2.93 16.20 -8.66
C GLN A 64 -1.96 15.12 -9.14
N ALA A 65 -2.35 13.85 -9.13
CA ALA A 65 -1.54 12.74 -9.64
C ALA A 65 -1.20 12.92 -11.14
N GLU A 66 -2.08 13.56 -11.91
CA GLU A 66 -1.82 13.86 -13.32
C GLU A 66 -0.62 14.84 -13.50
N ASP A 67 -0.41 15.72 -12.54
CA ASP A 67 0.72 16.66 -12.52
C ASP A 67 1.96 16.09 -11.81
N GLU A 68 1.78 15.09 -10.95
CA GLU A 68 2.85 14.48 -10.14
C GLU A 68 2.92 12.95 -10.34
N PRO A 69 2.99 12.44 -11.58
CA PRO A 69 2.93 10.99 -11.84
C PRO A 69 4.08 10.23 -11.18
N GLU A 70 5.28 10.79 -11.15
CA GLU A 70 6.43 10.14 -10.52
C GLU A 70 6.20 9.90 -9.03
N LEU A 71 5.71 10.91 -8.30
CA LEU A 71 5.40 10.80 -6.88
C LEU A 71 4.29 9.79 -6.62
N ALA A 72 3.23 9.79 -7.45
CA ALA A 72 2.14 8.82 -7.35
C ALA A 72 2.66 7.38 -7.49
N PHE A 73 3.50 7.10 -8.47
CA PHE A 73 4.09 5.77 -8.68
C PHE A 73 5.10 5.39 -7.58
N GLN A 74 5.89 6.32 -7.07
CA GLN A 74 6.80 6.06 -5.95
C GLN A 74 6.04 5.57 -4.71
N ILE A 75 4.92 6.22 -4.37
CA ILE A 75 4.13 5.89 -3.17
C ILE A 75 3.20 4.70 -3.41
N ASN A 76 2.57 4.59 -4.59
CA ASN A 76 1.52 3.60 -4.86
C ASN A 76 2.03 2.30 -5.51
N ARG A 77 3.20 2.30 -6.11
CA ARG A 77 3.84 1.12 -6.73
C ARG A 77 5.11 0.72 -6.00
N ASP A 78 6.10 1.63 -5.93
CA ASP A 78 7.45 1.28 -5.49
C ASP A 78 7.50 0.99 -3.98
N ALA A 79 6.82 1.78 -3.16
CA ALA A 79 6.76 1.55 -1.72
C ALA A 79 6.07 0.22 -1.35
N PRO A 80 4.86 -0.11 -1.85
CA PRO A 80 4.25 -1.41 -1.60
C PRO A 80 5.10 -2.58 -2.11
N LYS A 81 5.78 -2.42 -3.24
CA LYS A 81 6.72 -3.43 -3.76
C LYS A 81 7.81 -3.74 -2.75
N VAL A 82 8.49 -2.71 -2.22
CA VAL A 82 9.54 -2.89 -1.22
C VAL A 82 9.01 -3.54 0.06
N MET A 83 7.80 -3.17 0.51
CA MET A 83 7.17 -3.79 1.66
C MET A 83 6.87 -5.27 1.42
N ALA A 84 6.37 -5.63 0.25
CA ALA A 84 6.11 -7.01 -0.13
C ALA A 84 7.41 -7.84 -0.23
N GLU A 85 8.48 -7.28 -0.79
CA GLU A 85 9.81 -7.91 -0.81
C GLU A 85 10.29 -8.23 0.61
N LYS A 86 10.18 -7.29 1.54
CA LYS A 86 10.56 -7.48 2.95
C LYS A 86 9.64 -8.47 3.67
N ALA A 87 8.35 -8.42 3.41
CA ALA A 87 7.41 -9.38 3.96
C ALA A 87 7.75 -10.82 3.52
N ARG A 88 8.09 -11.01 2.24
CA ARG A 88 8.56 -12.31 1.73
C ARG A 88 9.88 -12.74 2.35
N GLU A 89 10.85 -11.82 2.50
CA GLU A 89 12.13 -12.09 3.14
C GLU A 89 11.96 -12.62 4.56
N TYR A 90 11.06 -12.01 5.34
CA TYR A 90 10.74 -12.43 6.71
C TYR A 90 9.69 -13.54 6.81
N ASN A 91 9.13 -13.98 5.68
CA ASN A 91 8.04 -14.95 5.63
C ASN A 91 6.83 -14.55 6.50
N ILE A 92 6.42 -13.28 6.38
CA ILE A 92 5.26 -12.72 7.08
C ILE A 92 4.19 -12.26 6.09
N PRO A 93 2.91 -12.22 6.48
CA PRO A 93 1.85 -11.71 5.62
C PRO A 93 1.96 -10.19 5.40
N PHE A 94 1.47 -9.76 4.23
CA PHE A 94 1.39 -8.37 3.81
C PHE A 94 -0.02 -8.06 3.32
N ILE A 95 -0.66 -7.04 3.89
CA ILE A 95 -1.98 -6.55 3.48
C ILE A 95 -1.82 -5.17 2.86
N HIS A 96 -2.30 -5.03 1.63
CA HIS A 96 -2.29 -3.78 0.89
C HIS A 96 -3.70 -3.42 0.42
N PHE A 97 -4.04 -2.13 0.44
CA PHE A 97 -5.33 -1.63 0.00
C PHE A 97 -5.21 -1.04 -1.41
N SER A 98 -6.08 -1.48 -2.30
CA SER A 98 -6.19 -0.93 -3.64
C SER A 98 -7.41 0.00 -3.76
N THR A 99 -7.89 0.21 -4.97
CA THR A 99 -8.96 1.15 -5.31
C THR A 99 -9.78 0.64 -6.48
N ASP A 100 -11.04 1.04 -6.56
CA ASP A 100 -11.90 0.81 -7.72
C ASP A 100 -11.47 1.61 -8.96
N TYR A 101 -10.61 2.61 -8.82
CA TYR A 101 -9.98 3.33 -9.94
C TYR A 101 -9.07 2.48 -10.82
N VAL A 102 -8.77 1.24 -10.44
CA VAL A 102 -8.10 0.26 -11.31
C VAL A 102 -9.00 -0.21 -12.46
N PHE A 103 -10.31 -0.02 -12.36
CA PHE A 103 -11.29 -0.28 -13.40
C PHE A 103 -11.65 0.98 -14.19
N ASP A 104 -12.16 0.83 -15.41
CA ASP A 104 -12.53 1.94 -16.27
C ASP A 104 -13.93 2.55 -15.96
N GLY A 105 -14.70 1.90 -15.10
CA GLY A 105 -16.05 2.35 -14.73
C GLY A 105 -17.12 2.15 -15.81
N LYS A 106 -16.82 1.41 -16.89
CA LYS A 106 -17.73 1.23 -18.04
C LYS A 106 -18.64 0.01 -17.94
N LYS A 107 -18.41 -0.86 -16.94
CA LYS A 107 -19.26 -2.02 -16.72
C LYS A 107 -20.61 -1.59 -16.14
N ASN A 108 -21.71 -2.11 -16.70
CA ASN A 108 -23.07 -1.83 -16.24
C ASN A 108 -23.52 -2.71 -15.06
N GLU A 109 -22.65 -3.61 -14.61
CA GLU A 109 -22.87 -4.53 -13.50
C GLU A 109 -21.85 -4.29 -12.40
N VAL A 110 -21.99 -4.98 -11.28
CA VAL A 110 -21.01 -4.96 -10.19
C VAL A 110 -19.69 -5.56 -10.67
N TYR A 111 -18.57 -4.89 -10.36
CA TYR A 111 -17.24 -5.43 -10.57
C TYR A 111 -16.96 -6.59 -9.62
N VAL A 112 -16.23 -7.58 -10.12
CA VAL A 112 -15.77 -8.75 -9.35
C VAL A 112 -14.24 -8.84 -9.44
N GLU A 113 -13.65 -9.68 -8.60
CA GLU A 113 -12.20 -9.81 -8.44
C GLU A 113 -11.46 -10.22 -9.72
N ASP A 114 -12.14 -11.00 -10.57
CA ASP A 114 -11.58 -11.51 -11.83
C ASP A 114 -11.79 -10.56 -13.03
N ASP A 115 -12.45 -9.43 -12.82
CA ASP A 115 -12.64 -8.45 -13.90
C ASP A 115 -11.30 -7.86 -14.31
N PRO A 116 -11.06 -7.66 -15.64
CA PRO A 116 -9.83 -7.06 -16.11
C PRO A 116 -9.70 -5.60 -15.65
N THR A 117 -8.51 -5.24 -15.21
CA THR A 117 -8.19 -3.86 -14.85
C THR A 117 -7.96 -3.03 -16.11
N HIS A 118 -8.42 -1.77 -16.08
CA HIS A 118 -8.21 -0.79 -17.14
C HIS A 118 -8.23 0.64 -16.56
N PRO A 119 -7.20 1.02 -15.78
CA PRO A 119 -7.17 2.33 -15.14
C PRO A 119 -7.03 3.45 -16.18
N LEU A 120 -7.85 4.50 -16.04
CA LEU A 120 -7.91 5.62 -16.98
C LEU A 120 -6.96 6.76 -16.60
N GLY A 121 -6.76 7.01 -15.30
CA GLY A 121 -5.93 8.10 -14.79
C GLY A 121 -4.65 7.62 -14.11
N VAL A 122 -3.73 8.55 -13.84
CA VAL A 122 -2.43 8.26 -13.20
C VAL A 122 -2.61 7.65 -11.81
N TYR A 123 -3.56 8.14 -11.00
CA TYR A 123 -3.83 7.55 -9.70
C TYR A 123 -4.19 6.06 -9.81
N GLY A 124 -5.17 5.71 -10.64
CA GLY A 124 -5.57 4.32 -10.87
C GLY A 124 -4.44 3.47 -11.46
N GLN A 125 -3.70 4.02 -12.42
CA GLN A 125 -2.53 3.35 -13.03
C GLN A 125 -1.45 3.05 -11.99
N SER A 126 -1.13 4.00 -11.11
CA SER A 126 -0.13 3.81 -10.05
C SER A 126 -0.55 2.75 -9.03
N LYS A 127 -1.83 2.74 -8.65
CA LYS A 127 -2.39 1.73 -7.73
C LYS A 127 -2.41 0.33 -8.37
N CYS A 128 -2.83 0.23 -9.62
CA CYS A 128 -2.83 -1.02 -10.39
C CYS A 128 -1.41 -1.58 -10.54
N ALA A 129 -0.44 -0.73 -10.87
CA ALA A 129 0.97 -1.14 -10.95
C ALA A 129 1.51 -1.63 -9.59
N GLY A 130 1.01 -1.10 -8.48
CA GLY A 130 1.31 -1.60 -7.14
C GLY A 130 0.77 -3.02 -6.90
N GLU A 131 -0.46 -3.30 -7.31
CA GLU A 131 -1.04 -4.65 -7.25
C GLU A 131 -0.21 -5.66 -8.05
N GLU A 132 0.14 -5.30 -9.30
CA GLU A 132 0.94 -6.15 -10.18
C GLU A 132 2.31 -6.45 -9.56
N ALA A 133 2.99 -5.43 -9.02
CA ALA A 133 4.29 -5.59 -8.39
C ALA A 133 4.24 -6.53 -7.17
N ILE A 134 3.17 -6.45 -6.36
CA ILE A 134 2.96 -7.34 -5.20
C ILE A 134 2.70 -8.78 -5.68
N GLN A 135 1.88 -8.96 -6.70
CA GLN A 135 1.55 -10.28 -7.25
C GLN A 135 2.80 -10.96 -7.84
N GLU A 136 3.66 -10.23 -8.54
CA GLU A 136 4.92 -10.75 -9.08
C GLU A 136 5.88 -11.23 -7.99
N ILE A 137 5.89 -10.60 -6.83
CA ILE A 137 6.70 -11.01 -5.68
C ILE A 137 6.13 -12.30 -5.05
N GLY A 138 4.84 -12.57 -5.22
CA GLY A 138 4.15 -13.72 -4.64
C GLY A 138 3.83 -13.52 -3.16
N GLY A 139 3.52 -12.30 -2.78
CA GLY A 139 2.91 -11.98 -1.49
C GLY A 139 1.44 -12.43 -1.44
N LEU A 140 0.96 -12.74 -0.25
CA LEU A 140 -0.45 -13.04 0.02
C LEU A 140 -1.25 -11.73 0.09
#